data_3315ef4296f1db74821625be06cb6e57
#
_entry.id   3315ef4296f1db74821625be06cb6e57
#
_cell.length_a   1.000
_cell.length_b   1.000
_cell.length_c   1.000
_cell.angle_alpha   90.00
_cell.angle_beta   90.00
_cell.angle_gamma   90.00
#
_symmetry.space_group_name_H-M   'P 1'
#
loop_
_entity.id
_entity.type
_entity.pdbx_description
1 polymer ?
#
loop_
_entity_poly.entity_id
_entity_poly.type
_entity_poly.pdbx_seq_one_letter_code
_entity_poly.pdbx_strand_id
1 'polypeptide(L)'
;MTDQFDKTEKQYIELTSGIQRFEHFSVYTDPFLPQIFSHNFVQLHRTFPLDKLLPFFSSVPGMLQANYIHVKAAPEHAFPLLLKQNLVKQGCVVEDELFFARKLENRDLQAGHPLTAWGTEKSLADGSSIMNIYDALYIGEAAAEQKLERKYPLYKDGTVMLVVCYSDASQTIPIGCGELFINKADKTAKIEEVAILDQFQRKGYGSILMNELMAAAKLNGMETVYLVTSGMDGVNRFYEKLGFKRFRRVHTIFHYFLT
;
A
#
# COMPACT_ATOMS: atom_id res chain seq x y z
N MET A 1 20.35 -2.17 -2.56
CA MET A 1 19.03 -2.77 -2.85
C MET A 1 17.89 -2.16 -2.02
N THR A 2 18.10 -1.77 -0.76
CA THR A 2 17.05 -1.11 0.07
C THR A 2 16.70 0.30 -0.39
N ASP A 3 17.64 1.08 -0.88
CA ASP A 3 17.47 2.49 -1.28
C ASP A 3 16.43 2.70 -2.41
N GLN A 4 16.39 1.83 -3.41
CA GLN A 4 15.43 1.93 -4.53
C GLN A 4 13.96 1.77 -4.06
N PHE A 5 13.70 0.88 -3.10
CA PHE A 5 12.35 0.69 -2.55
C PHE A 5 11.94 1.89 -1.71
N ASP A 6 12.87 2.45 -0.92
CA ASP A 6 12.58 3.64 -0.09
C ASP A 6 12.26 4.87 -0.96
N LYS A 7 12.97 5.04 -2.08
CA LYS A 7 12.68 6.12 -3.03
C LYS A 7 11.33 5.92 -3.70
N THR A 8 11.03 4.69 -4.14
CA THR A 8 9.75 4.39 -4.79
C THR A 8 8.59 4.53 -3.82
N GLU A 9 8.73 4.03 -2.57
CA GLU A 9 7.73 4.18 -1.51
C GLU A 9 7.44 5.65 -1.23
N LYS A 10 8.49 6.44 -1.04
CA LYS A 10 8.38 7.86 -0.80
C LYS A 10 7.66 8.58 -1.96
N GLN A 11 8.06 8.33 -3.21
CA GLN A 11 7.42 8.93 -4.38
C GLN A 11 5.94 8.56 -4.47
N TYR A 12 5.59 7.30 -4.18
CA TYR A 12 4.20 6.87 -4.18
C TYR A 12 3.37 7.58 -3.11
N ILE A 13 3.87 7.68 -1.89
CA ILE A 13 3.18 8.39 -0.79
C ILE A 13 3.05 9.88 -1.12
N GLU A 14 4.07 10.49 -1.70
CA GLU A 14 4.07 11.90 -2.10
C GLU A 14 3.04 12.25 -3.21
N LEU A 15 2.46 11.25 -3.89
CA LEU A 15 1.33 11.50 -4.82
C LEU A 15 0.10 12.08 -4.10
N THR A 16 -0.06 11.76 -2.82
CA THR A 16 -1.25 12.13 -2.04
C THR A 16 -0.92 12.90 -0.76
N SER A 17 0.26 12.74 -0.19
CA SER A 17 0.65 13.31 1.10
C SER A 17 1.73 14.37 0.97
N GLY A 18 1.57 15.46 1.72
CA GLY A 18 2.67 16.37 1.99
C GLY A 18 3.65 15.80 3.00
N ILE A 19 4.92 16.23 2.95
CA ILE A 19 5.97 15.79 3.88
C ILE A 19 6.58 16.95 4.60
N GLN A 20 6.63 16.88 5.95
CA GLN A 20 7.45 17.73 6.79
C GLN A 20 8.58 16.90 7.40
N ARG A 21 9.83 17.37 7.26
CA ARG A 21 11.03 16.66 7.74
C ARG A 21 11.60 17.34 8.98
N PHE A 22 11.86 16.51 9.99
CA PHE A 22 12.53 16.89 11.23
C PHE A 22 13.82 16.04 11.39
N GLU A 23 14.64 16.37 12.37
CA GLU A 23 15.91 15.69 12.57
C GLU A 23 15.76 14.15 12.79
N HIS A 24 14.77 13.75 13.59
CA HIS A 24 14.60 12.35 14.01
C HIS A 24 13.36 11.66 13.43
N PHE A 25 12.50 12.38 12.71
CA PHE A 25 11.26 11.85 12.12
C PHE A 25 10.79 12.68 10.94
N SER A 26 9.87 12.12 10.17
CA SER A 26 9.13 12.85 9.12
C SER A 26 7.65 12.68 9.35
N VAL A 27 6.87 13.71 9.07
CA VAL A 27 5.41 13.71 9.16
C VAL A 27 4.83 13.73 7.76
N TYR A 28 4.00 12.75 7.46
CA TYR A 28 3.23 12.65 6.23
C TYR A 28 1.79 13.01 6.53
N THR A 29 1.21 13.93 5.78
CA THR A 29 -0.18 14.37 5.97
C THR A 29 -0.91 14.54 4.66
N ASP A 30 -2.14 14.08 4.62
CA ASP A 30 -3.12 14.38 3.59
C ASP A 30 -4.28 15.15 4.24
N PRO A 31 -4.31 16.49 4.17
CA PRO A 31 -5.31 17.29 4.82
C PRO A 31 -6.72 17.13 4.22
N PHE A 32 -6.84 16.58 3.01
CA PHE A 32 -8.12 16.31 2.38
C PHE A 32 -8.74 14.99 2.85
N LEU A 33 -7.89 14.04 3.26
CA LEU A 33 -8.31 12.70 3.68
C LEU A 33 -7.60 12.30 4.99
N PRO A 34 -7.82 13.04 6.09
CA PRO A 34 -7.12 12.80 7.36
C PRO A 34 -7.45 11.43 7.97
N GLN A 35 -8.56 10.79 7.58
CA GLN A 35 -8.96 9.46 8.03
C GLN A 35 -8.21 8.32 7.34
N ILE A 36 -7.45 8.59 6.27
CA ILE A 36 -6.67 7.55 5.56
C ILE A 36 -5.29 7.42 6.21
N PHE A 37 -5.10 6.39 7.02
CA PHE A 37 -3.88 6.18 7.80
C PHE A 37 -2.63 5.96 6.94
N SER A 38 -2.76 5.32 5.78
CA SER A 38 -1.64 5.14 4.84
C SER A 38 -1.08 6.46 4.30
N HIS A 39 -1.88 7.53 4.34
CA HIS A 39 -1.49 8.88 3.93
C HIS A 39 -1.09 9.77 5.10
N ASN A 40 -1.44 9.41 6.33
CA ASN A 40 -1.29 10.25 7.51
C ASN A 40 -0.56 9.50 8.63
N PHE A 41 0.73 9.70 8.74
CA PHE A 41 1.56 9.02 9.74
C PHE A 41 2.86 9.76 10.04
N VAL A 42 3.47 9.43 11.15
CA VAL A 42 4.83 9.84 11.50
C VAL A 42 5.79 8.69 11.24
N GLN A 43 6.77 8.92 10.37
CA GLN A 43 7.85 7.98 10.11
C GLN A 43 9.05 8.33 10.98
N LEU A 44 9.40 7.46 11.91
CA LEU A 44 10.61 7.62 12.72
C LEU A 44 11.85 7.36 11.89
N HIS A 45 12.90 8.14 12.09
CA HIS A 45 14.23 7.86 11.58
C HIS A 45 14.99 6.94 12.54
N ARG A 46 16.07 6.31 12.09
CA ARG A 46 16.92 5.44 12.95
C ARG A 46 17.53 6.18 14.14
N THR A 47 17.67 7.49 14.01
CA THR A 47 18.22 8.37 15.06
C THR A 47 17.18 8.73 16.13
N PHE A 48 15.90 8.30 15.98
CA PHE A 48 14.88 8.61 16.98
C PHE A 48 15.15 7.86 18.30
N PRO A 49 15.25 8.55 19.45
CA PRO A 49 15.50 7.92 20.74
C PRO A 49 14.24 7.19 21.23
N LEU A 50 14.26 5.86 21.27
CA LEU A 50 13.09 5.04 21.62
C LEU A 50 12.57 5.25 23.05
N ASP A 51 13.41 5.70 23.97
CA ASP A 51 13.01 6.09 25.33
C ASP A 51 12.10 7.33 25.35
N LYS A 52 12.12 8.13 24.28
CA LYS A 52 11.25 9.30 24.10
C LYS A 52 9.94 8.99 23.36
N LEU A 53 9.74 7.74 22.91
CA LEU A 53 8.61 7.39 22.07
C LEU A 53 7.24 7.62 22.75
N LEU A 54 7.09 7.18 24.00
CA LEU A 54 5.82 7.35 24.73
C LEU A 54 5.49 8.83 24.99
N PRO A 55 6.43 9.65 25.53
CA PRO A 55 6.18 11.10 25.65
C PRO A 55 5.89 11.78 24.29
N PHE A 56 6.50 11.32 23.21
CA PHE A 56 6.30 11.86 21.86
C PHE A 56 4.87 11.67 21.35
N PHE A 57 4.17 10.62 21.75
CA PHE A 57 2.82 10.34 21.28
C PHE A 57 1.82 11.47 21.54
N SER A 58 1.97 12.23 22.62
CA SER A 58 1.10 13.38 22.92
C SER A 58 1.13 14.47 21.84
N SER A 59 2.21 14.55 21.07
CA SER A 59 2.37 15.54 19.98
C SER A 59 1.88 15.03 18.62
N VAL A 60 1.75 13.72 18.44
CA VAL A 60 1.42 13.11 17.13
C VAL A 60 0.06 13.53 16.60
N PRO A 61 -1.03 13.54 17.38
CA PRO A 61 -2.34 13.98 16.89
C PRO A 61 -2.35 15.41 16.34
N GLY A 62 -1.64 16.32 17.01
CA GLY A 62 -1.48 17.69 16.53
C GLY A 62 -0.69 17.78 15.23
N MET A 63 0.33 16.94 15.06
CA MET A 63 1.12 16.87 13.81
C MET A 63 0.29 16.32 12.65
N LEU A 64 -0.55 15.31 12.90
CA LEU A 64 -1.39 14.66 11.90
C LEU A 64 -2.71 15.41 11.66
N GLN A 65 -3.06 16.38 12.51
CA GLN A 65 -4.37 17.03 12.55
C GLN A 65 -5.53 16.01 12.63
N ALA A 66 -5.34 14.98 13.47
CA ALA A 66 -6.24 13.83 13.60
C ALA A 66 -6.41 13.43 15.06
N ASN A 67 -7.44 12.64 15.34
CA ASN A 67 -7.74 12.12 16.67
C ASN A 67 -7.17 10.72 16.92
N TYR A 68 -6.06 10.40 16.28
CA TYR A 68 -5.35 9.13 16.43
C TYR A 68 -3.83 9.32 16.41
N ILE A 69 -3.13 8.28 16.82
CA ILE A 69 -1.68 8.13 16.65
C ILE A 69 -1.45 7.08 15.57
N HIS A 70 -0.65 7.42 14.56
CA HIS A 70 -0.09 6.48 13.63
C HIS A 70 1.41 6.75 13.47
N VAL A 71 2.22 5.84 13.95
CA VAL A 71 3.69 5.96 13.95
C VAL A 71 4.28 4.71 13.31
N LYS A 72 5.14 4.90 12.32
CA LYS A 72 5.93 3.84 11.69
C LYS A 72 7.37 3.91 12.19
N ALA A 73 7.90 2.78 12.65
CA ALA A 73 9.31 2.67 13.03
C ALA A 73 10.23 2.82 11.80
N ALA A 74 11.48 3.21 12.02
CA ALA A 74 12.47 3.10 10.96
C ALA A 74 12.60 1.64 10.50
N PRO A 75 12.84 1.39 9.20
CA PRO A 75 13.06 0.03 8.72
C PRO A 75 14.13 -0.69 9.53
N GLU A 76 13.85 -1.95 9.88
CA GLU A 76 14.73 -2.80 10.69
C GLU A 76 15.03 -2.28 12.12
N HIS A 77 14.39 -1.19 12.55
CA HIS A 77 14.48 -0.72 13.91
C HIS A 77 13.53 -1.55 14.79
N ALA A 78 14.07 -2.62 15.36
CA ALA A 78 13.30 -3.51 16.22
C ALA A 78 12.91 -2.81 17.53
N PHE A 79 11.61 -2.81 17.84
CA PHE A 79 11.18 -2.40 19.17
C PHE A 79 11.50 -3.49 20.21
N PRO A 80 12.15 -3.13 21.31
CA PRO A 80 12.35 -4.04 22.42
C PRO A 80 11.02 -4.64 22.90
N LEU A 81 11.03 -5.91 23.31
CA LEU A 81 9.82 -6.59 23.77
C LEU A 81 9.09 -5.82 24.87
N LEU A 82 9.84 -5.29 25.83
CA LEU A 82 9.29 -4.50 26.94
C LEU A 82 8.57 -3.23 26.42
N LEU A 83 9.12 -2.57 25.41
CA LEU A 83 8.47 -1.40 24.78
C LEU A 83 7.16 -1.81 24.13
N LYS A 84 7.13 -2.90 23.35
CA LYS A 84 5.89 -3.40 22.73
C LYS A 84 4.82 -3.73 23.79
N GLN A 85 5.21 -4.41 24.87
CA GLN A 85 4.28 -4.71 25.97
C GLN A 85 3.72 -3.45 26.64
N ASN A 86 4.56 -2.44 26.83
CA ASN A 86 4.12 -1.16 27.40
C ASN A 86 3.16 -0.41 26.47
N LEU A 87 3.42 -0.41 25.16
CA LEU A 87 2.53 0.18 24.15
C LEU A 87 1.15 -0.49 24.17
N VAL A 88 1.11 -1.81 24.17
CA VAL A 88 -0.15 -2.58 24.23
C VAL A 88 -0.90 -2.31 25.53
N LYS A 89 -0.22 -2.24 26.67
CA LYS A 89 -0.84 -1.88 27.95
C LYS A 89 -1.47 -0.48 27.96
N GLN A 90 -0.97 0.43 27.13
CA GLN A 90 -1.53 1.78 26.95
C GLN A 90 -2.61 1.84 25.85
N GLY A 91 -3.11 0.69 25.37
CA GLY A 91 -4.14 0.62 24.37
C GLY A 91 -3.67 0.79 22.92
N CYS A 92 -2.35 0.82 22.68
CA CYS A 92 -1.83 0.87 21.32
C CYS A 92 -1.92 -0.51 20.64
N VAL A 93 -2.28 -0.50 19.36
CA VAL A 93 -2.13 -1.65 18.48
C VAL A 93 -0.74 -1.58 17.85
N VAL A 94 0.04 -2.65 17.98
CA VAL A 94 1.39 -2.76 17.38
C VAL A 94 1.35 -3.85 16.34
N GLU A 95 1.51 -3.48 15.09
CA GLU A 95 1.47 -4.36 13.93
C GLU A 95 2.78 -4.33 13.15
N ASP A 96 2.91 -5.24 12.20
CA ASP A 96 4.04 -5.31 11.28
C ASP A 96 3.57 -5.07 9.85
N GLU A 97 4.17 -4.08 9.18
CA GLU A 97 4.16 -3.99 7.72
C GLU A 97 5.30 -4.86 7.18
N LEU A 98 4.96 -5.78 6.30
CA LEU A 98 5.91 -6.70 5.67
C LEU A 98 6.10 -6.31 4.21
N PHE A 99 7.33 -6.07 3.84
CA PHE A 99 7.73 -5.73 2.48
C PHE A 99 8.19 -6.98 1.75
N PHE A 100 7.55 -7.27 0.64
CA PHE A 100 7.87 -8.38 -0.25
C PHE A 100 8.32 -7.85 -1.59
N ALA A 101 9.39 -8.40 -2.15
CA ALA A 101 9.88 -8.05 -3.48
C ALA A 101 10.11 -9.28 -4.34
N ARG A 102 10.00 -9.08 -5.65
CA ARG A 102 10.29 -10.08 -6.67
C ARG A 102 11.05 -9.45 -7.83
N LYS A 103 12.13 -10.07 -8.26
CA LYS A 103 12.83 -9.74 -9.52
C LYS A 103 12.00 -10.23 -10.69
N LEU A 104 11.78 -9.38 -11.69
CA LEU A 104 11.05 -9.72 -12.91
C LEU A 104 11.96 -10.40 -13.93
N GLU A 105 11.47 -11.49 -14.50
CA GLU A 105 12.15 -12.30 -15.50
C GLU A 105 11.48 -12.15 -16.88
N ASN A 106 12.08 -12.68 -17.95
CA ASN A 106 11.48 -12.62 -19.28
C ASN A 106 10.17 -13.40 -19.40
N ARG A 107 9.97 -14.43 -18.58
CA ARG A 107 8.68 -15.16 -18.51
C ARG A 107 7.52 -14.29 -18.00
N ASP A 108 7.81 -13.21 -17.29
CA ASP A 108 6.80 -12.28 -16.78
C ASP A 108 6.29 -11.31 -17.88
N LEU A 109 6.79 -11.39 -19.11
CA LEU A 109 6.31 -10.59 -20.26
C LEU A 109 4.95 -11.06 -20.83
N GLN A 110 4.35 -12.10 -20.29
CA GLN A 110 3.06 -12.63 -20.75
C GLN A 110 1.92 -11.79 -20.21
N ALA A 111 1.67 -10.64 -20.84
CA ALA A 111 0.53 -9.76 -20.57
C ALA A 111 -0.67 -10.10 -21.47
N GLY A 112 -1.83 -9.55 -21.16
CA GLY A 112 -3.03 -9.65 -21.97
C GLY A 112 -3.83 -10.92 -21.70
N HIS A 113 -3.88 -11.35 -20.44
CA HIS A 113 -4.77 -12.43 -20.06
C HIS A 113 -6.23 -12.07 -20.37
N PRO A 114 -7.08 -12.96 -20.98
CA PRO A 114 -8.44 -12.64 -21.39
C PRO A 114 -9.35 -12.09 -20.28
N LEU A 115 -9.03 -12.41 -19.03
CA LEU A 115 -9.77 -11.95 -17.85
C LEU A 115 -9.23 -10.64 -17.26
N THR A 116 -8.28 -9.96 -17.90
CA THR A 116 -7.72 -8.72 -17.38
C THR A 116 -7.76 -7.61 -18.43
N ALA A 117 -7.88 -6.37 -17.96
CA ALA A 117 -7.75 -5.18 -18.81
C ALA A 117 -7.16 -4.01 -18.05
N TRP A 118 -6.52 -3.09 -18.78
CA TRP A 118 -6.01 -1.82 -18.26
C TRP A 118 -5.86 -0.80 -19.40
N GLY A 119 -5.77 0.48 -19.04
CA GLY A 119 -5.48 1.56 -20.00
C GLY A 119 -6.65 1.96 -20.91
N THR A 120 -7.87 1.47 -20.69
CA THR A 120 -9.09 1.88 -21.40
C THR A 120 -10.03 2.61 -20.46
N GLU A 121 -10.92 3.47 -21.00
CA GLU A 121 -11.95 4.14 -20.19
C GLU A 121 -12.84 3.14 -19.44
N LYS A 122 -13.20 2.03 -20.11
CA LYS A 122 -13.97 0.95 -19.48
C LYS A 122 -13.23 0.34 -18.31
N SER A 123 -11.96 -0.05 -18.48
CA SER A 123 -11.17 -0.65 -17.39
C SER A 123 -10.96 0.32 -16.24
N LEU A 124 -10.82 1.62 -16.51
CA LEU A 124 -10.71 2.63 -15.46
C LEU A 124 -12.02 2.74 -14.65
N ALA A 125 -13.17 2.79 -15.33
CA ALA A 125 -14.47 2.86 -14.66
C ALA A 125 -14.75 1.60 -13.83
N ASP A 126 -14.51 0.43 -14.40
CA ASP A 126 -14.74 -0.86 -13.74
C ASP A 126 -13.81 -1.04 -12.53
N GLY A 127 -12.51 -0.72 -12.67
CA GLY A 127 -11.54 -0.81 -11.57
C GLY A 127 -11.82 0.19 -10.46
N SER A 128 -12.20 1.41 -10.82
CA SER A 128 -12.63 2.44 -9.88
C SER A 128 -13.83 1.99 -9.06
N SER A 129 -14.81 1.32 -9.70
CA SER A 129 -15.97 0.77 -8.99
C SER A 129 -15.58 -0.30 -7.97
N ILE A 130 -14.67 -1.22 -8.33
CA ILE A 130 -14.16 -2.25 -7.42
C ILE A 130 -13.40 -1.61 -6.26
N MET A 131 -12.53 -0.63 -6.54
CA MET A 131 -11.77 0.08 -5.51
C MET A 131 -12.71 0.77 -4.51
N ASN A 132 -13.72 1.49 -5.02
CA ASN A 132 -14.70 2.18 -4.18
C ASN A 132 -15.47 1.22 -3.27
N ILE A 133 -15.86 0.04 -3.77
CA ILE A 133 -16.52 -0.98 -2.96
C ILE A 133 -15.63 -1.43 -1.79
N TYR A 134 -14.34 -1.68 -2.05
CA TYR A 134 -13.41 -2.09 -1.01
C TYR A 134 -13.12 -0.97 -0.01
N ASP A 135 -12.82 0.21 -0.49
CA ASP A 135 -12.51 1.35 0.37
C ASP A 135 -13.72 1.69 1.28
N ALA A 136 -14.94 1.63 0.75
CA ALA A 136 -16.15 1.91 1.54
C ALA A 136 -16.31 0.98 2.75
N LEU A 137 -15.85 -0.26 2.67
CA LEU A 137 -15.87 -1.21 3.79
C LEU A 137 -14.95 -0.79 4.96
N TYR A 138 -13.86 -0.07 4.67
CA TYR A 138 -12.82 0.26 5.66
C TYR A 138 -12.88 1.71 6.13
N ILE A 139 -13.22 2.65 5.23
CA ILE A 139 -13.18 4.09 5.52
C ILE A 139 -14.55 4.78 5.36
N GLY A 140 -15.60 4.03 5.00
CA GLY A 140 -16.94 4.55 4.74
C GLY A 140 -17.10 5.13 3.33
N GLU A 141 -18.37 5.18 2.85
CA GLU A 141 -18.71 5.55 1.47
C GLU A 141 -18.17 6.94 1.08
N ALA A 142 -18.43 7.97 1.90
CA ALA A 142 -18.01 9.34 1.58
C ALA A 142 -16.49 9.50 1.48
N ALA A 143 -15.73 8.82 2.33
CA ALA A 143 -14.27 8.86 2.28
C ALA A 143 -13.72 8.04 1.10
N ALA A 144 -14.37 6.94 0.73
CA ALA A 144 -14.01 6.14 -0.43
C ALA A 144 -14.21 6.94 -1.74
N GLU A 145 -15.33 7.64 -1.88
CA GLU A 145 -15.59 8.52 -3.01
C GLU A 145 -14.52 9.62 -3.14
N GLN A 146 -14.22 10.31 -2.04
CA GLN A 146 -13.17 11.35 -2.02
C GLN A 146 -11.78 10.78 -2.36
N LYS A 147 -11.44 9.58 -1.85
CA LYS A 147 -10.19 8.90 -2.20
C LYS A 147 -10.13 8.59 -3.69
N LEU A 148 -11.23 8.09 -4.26
CA LEU A 148 -11.33 7.80 -5.68
C LEU A 148 -11.22 9.06 -6.53
N GLU A 149 -11.94 10.13 -6.21
CA GLU A 149 -11.85 11.41 -6.91
C GLU A 149 -10.41 11.92 -6.98
N ARG A 150 -9.64 11.73 -5.92
CA ARG A 150 -8.24 12.14 -5.85
C ARG A 150 -7.31 11.23 -6.65
N LYS A 151 -7.56 9.91 -6.66
CA LYS A 151 -6.75 8.93 -7.39
C LYS A 151 -7.07 8.88 -8.88
N TYR A 152 -8.32 9.16 -9.27
CA TYR A 152 -8.78 9.04 -10.65
C TYR A 152 -7.93 9.81 -11.67
N PRO A 153 -7.48 11.07 -11.42
CA PRO A 153 -6.56 11.76 -12.31
C PRO A 153 -5.23 11.00 -12.52
N LEU A 154 -4.70 10.36 -11.47
CA LEU A 154 -3.46 9.58 -11.53
C LEU A 154 -3.60 8.32 -12.38
N TYR A 155 -4.79 7.72 -12.39
CA TYR A 155 -5.09 6.60 -13.29
C TYR A 155 -5.25 7.07 -14.74
N LYS A 156 -5.90 8.21 -14.94
CA LYS A 156 -6.18 8.76 -16.27
C LYS A 156 -4.90 9.23 -16.98
N ASP A 157 -3.95 9.80 -16.27
CA ASP A 157 -2.67 10.26 -16.85
C ASP A 157 -1.60 9.16 -16.87
N GLY A 158 -1.87 7.98 -16.29
CA GLY A 158 -0.98 6.84 -16.25
C GLY A 158 0.13 6.93 -15.21
N THR A 159 0.07 7.90 -14.28
CA THR A 159 1.00 7.97 -13.13
C THR A 159 0.88 6.72 -12.26
N VAL A 160 -0.36 6.24 -12.07
CA VAL A 160 -0.67 4.95 -11.47
C VAL A 160 -1.49 4.15 -12.46
N MET A 161 -1.05 2.94 -12.80
CA MET A 161 -1.81 2.05 -13.68
C MET A 161 -2.82 1.27 -12.83
N LEU A 162 -4.08 1.23 -13.28
CA LEU A 162 -5.12 0.42 -12.68
C LEU A 162 -5.42 -0.77 -13.57
N VAL A 163 -5.18 -1.98 -13.05
CA VAL A 163 -5.46 -3.26 -13.71
C VAL A 163 -6.71 -3.87 -13.13
N VAL A 164 -7.63 -4.29 -13.99
CA VAL A 164 -8.91 -4.90 -13.61
C VAL A 164 -8.92 -6.37 -13.94
N CYS A 165 -9.50 -7.18 -13.07
CA CYS A 165 -9.78 -8.58 -13.29
C CYS A 165 -11.30 -8.81 -13.46
N TYR A 166 -11.68 -9.61 -14.44
CA TYR A 166 -13.05 -9.95 -14.77
C TYR A 166 -13.34 -11.43 -14.51
N SER A 167 -14.61 -11.77 -14.30
CA SER A 167 -15.04 -13.16 -14.11
C SER A 167 -15.05 -13.98 -15.41
N ASP A 168 -15.11 -13.31 -16.55
CA ASP A 168 -15.28 -13.91 -17.88
C ASP A 168 -14.46 -13.16 -18.94
N ALA A 169 -14.19 -13.86 -20.06
CA ALA A 169 -13.41 -13.30 -21.16
C ALA A 169 -14.12 -12.24 -21.98
N SER A 170 -15.42 -12.06 -21.83
CA SER A 170 -16.17 -10.95 -22.43
C SER A 170 -16.00 -9.63 -21.64
N GLN A 171 -15.34 -9.72 -20.48
CA GLN A 171 -15.02 -8.58 -19.60
C GLN A 171 -16.26 -7.75 -19.22
N THR A 172 -17.35 -8.45 -18.87
CA THR A 172 -18.63 -7.82 -18.50
C THR A 172 -18.77 -7.61 -17.00
N ILE A 173 -18.18 -8.49 -16.19
CA ILE A 173 -18.33 -8.46 -14.73
C ILE A 173 -16.96 -8.26 -14.08
N PRO A 174 -16.60 -7.03 -13.65
CA PRO A 174 -15.39 -6.78 -12.91
C PRO A 174 -15.49 -7.41 -11.52
N ILE A 175 -14.43 -8.08 -11.09
CA ILE A 175 -14.39 -8.84 -9.83
C ILE A 175 -13.19 -8.52 -8.96
N GLY A 176 -12.25 -7.74 -9.46
CA GLY A 176 -11.06 -7.35 -8.73
C GLY A 176 -10.27 -6.29 -9.47
N CYS A 177 -9.36 -5.64 -8.75
CA CYS A 177 -8.43 -4.67 -9.32
C CYS A 177 -7.12 -4.65 -8.54
N GLY A 178 -6.13 -3.96 -9.08
CA GLY A 178 -4.86 -3.68 -8.43
C GLY A 178 -4.15 -2.52 -9.10
N GLU A 179 -3.35 -1.81 -8.31
CA GLU A 179 -2.58 -0.66 -8.76
C GLU A 179 -1.12 -1.01 -9.01
N LEU A 180 -0.52 -0.32 -9.97
CA LEU A 180 0.89 -0.38 -10.27
C LEU A 180 1.46 1.03 -10.41
N PHE A 181 2.34 1.41 -9.48
CA PHE A 181 3.13 2.64 -9.57
C PHE A 181 4.53 2.32 -10.10
N ILE A 182 5.01 3.09 -11.09
CA ILE A 182 6.25 2.83 -11.81
C ILE A 182 7.29 3.90 -11.52
N ASN A 183 8.41 3.51 -10.91
CA ASN A 183 9.60 4.36 -10.77
C ASN A 183 10.66 3.95 -11.82
N LYS A 184 10.65 4.64 -12.96
CA LYS A 184 11.60 4.36 -14.07
C LYS A 184 13.05 4.61 -13.69
N ALA A 185 13.32 5.58 -12.82
CA ALA A 185 14.69 5.93 -12.44
C ALA A 185 15.38 4.80 -11.67
N ASP A 186 14.66 4.12 -10.80
CA ASP A 186 15.16 3.00 -10.00
C ASP A 186 14.74 1.64 -10.57
N LYS A 187 14.08 1.60 -11.72
CA LYS A 187 13.54 0.40 -12.39
C LYS A 187 12.73 -0.51 -11.46
N THR A 188 11.97 0.12 -10.58
CA THR A 188 11.19 -0.54 -9.54
C THR A 188 9.73 -0.13 -9.65
N ALA A 189 8.81 -1.09 -9.52
CA ALA A 189 7.40 -0.79 -9.44
C ALA A 189 6.81 -1.24 -8.10
N LYS A 190 5.86 -0.47 -7.58
CA LYS A 190 5.06 -0.79 -6.41
C LYS A 190 3.70 -1.34 -6.86
N ILE A 191 3.31 -2.49 -6.31
CA ILE A 191 1.98 -3.06 -6.45
C ILE A 191 1.19 -2.71 -5.19
N GLU A 192 0.01 -2.11 -5.36
CA GLU A 192 -0.87 -1.68 -4.28
C GLU A 192 -2.33 -2.03 -4.57
N GLU A 193 -3.18 -1.94 -3.55
CA GLU A 193 -4.64 -2.02 -3.65
C GLU A 193 -5.13 -3.29 -4.37
N VAL A 194 -4.43 -4.42 -4.18
CA VAL A 194 -4.82 -5.69 -4.81
C VAL A 194 -6.03 -6.26 -4.09
N ALA A 195 -7.16 -6.25 -4.78
CA ALA A 195 -8.44 -6.70 -4.26
C ALA A 195 -9.16 -7.67 -5.22
N ILE A 196 -9.77 -8.71 -4.68
CA ILE A 196 -10.72 -9.60 -5.38
C ILE A 196 -11.96 -9.71 -4.51
N LEU A 197 -13.14 -9.43 -5.06
CA LEU A 197 -14.42 -9.53 -4.34
C LEU A 197 -14.56 -10.89 -3.67
N ASP A 198 -15.02 -10.95 -2.42
CA ASP A 198 -14.97 -12.11 -1.53
C ASP A 198 -15.55 -13.39 -2.16
N GLN A 199 -16.67 -13.27 -2.86
CA GLN A 199 -17.32 -14.38 -3.56
C GLN A 199 -16.50 -14.98 -4.70
N PHE A 200 -15.47 -14.26 -5.17
CA PHE A 200 -14.56 -14.69 -6.24
C PHE A 200 -13.16 -15.06 -5.73
N GLN A 201 -12.89 -14.91 -4.45
CA GLN A 201 -11.60 -15.29 -3.86
C GLN A 201 -11.39 -16.81 -3.91
N ARG A 202 -10.13 -17.24 -3.79
CA ARG A 202 -9.68 -18.65 -3.80
C ARG A 202 -10.04 -19.46 -5.07
N LYS A 203 -10.32 -18.75 -6.18
CA LYS A 203 -10.60 -19.33 -7.50
C LYS A 203 -9.50 -19.06 -8.54
N GLY A 204 -8.33 -18.55 -8.09
CA GLY A 204 -7.19 -18.26 -8.98
C GLY A 204 -7.12 -16.83 -9.50
N TYR A 205 -8.19 -16.04 -9.41
CA TYR A 205 -8.24 -14.67 -9.96
C TYR A 205 -7.16 -13.73 -9.40
N GLY A 206 -6.84 -13.84 -8.11
CA GLY A 206 -5.76 -13.05 -7.53
C GLY A 206 -4.39 -13.33 -8.18
N SER A 207 -4.12 -14.59 -8.55
CA SER A 207 -2.89 -14.95 -9.26
C SER A 207 -2.89 -14.41 -10.69
N ILE A 208 -4.03 -14.42 -11.37
CA ILE A 208 -4.19 -13.84 -12.71
C ILE A 208 -3.92 -12.33 -12.65
N LEU A 209 -4.54 -11.62 -11.73
CA LEU A 209 -4.35 -10.17 -11.53
C LEU A 209 -2.88 -9.83 -11.22
N MET A 210 -2.27 -10.56 -10.29
CA MET A 210 -0.86 -10.34 -9.93
C MET A 210 0.09 -10.61 -11.10
N ASN A 211 -0.15 -11.64 -11.90
CA ASN A 211 0.64 -11.92 -13.09
C ASN A 211 0.54 -10.79 -14.12
N GLU A 212 -0.67 -10.24 -14.32
CA GLU A 212 -0.87 -9.09 -15.21
C GLU A 212 -0.17 -7.83 -14.72
N LEU A 213 -0.23 -7.53 -13.41
CA LEU A 213 0.50 -6.41 -12.80
C LEU A 213 2.02 -6.56 -12.99
N MET A 214 2.56 -7.76 -12.80
CA MET A 214 3.98 -8.05 -13.03
C MET A 214 4.34 -7.93 -14.51
N ALA A 215 3.48 -8.38 -15.41
CA ALA A 215 3.69 -8.26 -16.84
C ALA A 215 3.67 -6.79 -17.29
N ALA A 216 2.71 -6.00 -16.79
CA ALA A 216 2.66 -4.57 -17.03
C ALA A 216 3.92 -3.86 -16.53
N ALA A 217 4.41 -4.20 -15.34
CA ALA A 217 5.67 -3.67 -14.83
C ALA A 217 6.84 -4.01 -15.74
N LYS A 218 6.95 -5.27 -16.16
CA LYS A 218 8.04 -5.74 -17.05
C LYS A 218 8.01 -5.07 -18.42
N LEU A 219 6.83 -4.92 -19.03
CA LEU A 219 6.64 -4.20 -20.30
C LEU A 219 7.06 -2.73 -20.21
N ASN A 220 6.91 -2.11 -19.05
CA ASN A 220 7.37 -0.76 -18.78
C ASN A 220 8.86 -0.68 -18.39
N GLY A 221 9.63 -1.77 -18.54
CA GLY A 221 11.08 -1.80 -18.34
C GLY A 221 11.49 -1.94 -16.87
N MET A 222 10.58 -2.30 -15.96
CA MET A 222 10.94 -2.53 -14.57
C MET A 222 11.72 -3.83 -14.40
N GLU A 223 12.65 -3.84 -13.45
CA GLU A 223 13.46 -5.01 -13.13
C GLU A 223 12.96 -5.70 -11.85
N THR A 224 12.28 -4.95 -10.98
CA THR A 224 11.79 -5.44 -9.70
C THR A 224 10.41 -4.88 -9.40
N VAL A 225 9.57 -5.71 -8.81
CA VAL A 225 8.30 -5.28 -8.19
C VAL A 225 8.34 -5.54 -6.70
N TYR A 226 7.65 -4.70 -5.94
CA TYR A 226 7.45 -4.93 -4.50
C TYR A 226 6.03 -4.54 -4.09
N LEU A 227 5.64 -5.01 -2.93
CA LEU A 227 4.39 -4.69 -2.26
C LEU A 227 4.59 -4.64 -0.75
N VAL A 228 3.65 -4.00 -0.07
CA VAL A 228 3.58 -3.95 1.39
C VAL A 228 2.29 -4.61 1.83
N THR A 229 2.35 -5.44 2.87
CA THR A 229 1.18 -6.14 3.40
C THR A 229 1.26 -6.25 4.91
N SER A 230 0.13 -6.48 5.56
CA SER A 230 0.08 -6.82 6.98
C SER A 230 0.61 -8.23 7.25
N GLY A 231 0.91 -8.53 8.52
CA GLY A 231 1.46 -9.82 8.94
C GLY A 231 0.51 -11.02 8.86
N MET A 232 -0.59 -10.97 8.10
CA MET A 232 -1.54 -12.07 7.97
C MET A 232 -0.95 -13.26 7.17
N ASP A 233 -0.81 -14.41 7.80
CA ASP A 233 -0.14 -15.61 7.24
C ASP A 233 -0.72 -16.07 5.90
N GLY A 234 -2.03 -16.00 5.71
CA GLY A 234 -2.68 -16.45 4.47
C GLY A 234 -2.28 -15.63 3.26
N VAL A 235 -2.19 -14.30 3.45
CA VAL A 235 -1.80 -13.34 2.42
C VAL A 235 -0.31 -13.47 2.11
N ASN A 236 0.52 -13.62 3.12
CA ASN A 236 1.96 -13.80 2.96
C ASN A 236 2.29 -15.03 2.12
N ARG A 237 1.66 -16.19 2.42
CA ARG A 237 1.83 -17.42 1.65
C ARG A 237 1.39 -17.28 0.19
N PHE A 238 0.38 -16.46 -0.09
CA PHE A 238 -0.05 -16.18 -1.45
C PHE A 238 1.05 -15.49 -2.24
N TYR A 239 1.67 -14.43 -1.70
CA TYR A 239 2.76 -13.73 -2.35
C TYR A 239 4.03 -14.60 -2.47
N GLU A 240 4.36 -15.40 -1.48
CA GLU A 240 5.48 -16.35 -1.53
C GLU A 240 5.32 -17.37 -2.67
N LYS A 241 4.11 -17.91 -2.88
CA LYS A 241 3.81 -18.80 -4.01
C LYS A 241 3.99 -18.14 -5.37
N LEU A 242 3.81 -16.82 -5.46
CA LEU A 242 4.08 -16.03 -6.66
C LEU A 242 5.56 -15.63 -6.81
N GLY A 243 6.44 -16.14 -5.93
CA GLY A 243 7.88 -15.93 -5.99
C GLY A 243 8.36 -14.64 -5.33
N PHE A 244 7.49 -13.93 -4.62
CA PHE A 244 7.91 -12.81 -3.79
C PHE A 244 8.67 -13.30 -2.55
N LYS A 245 9.67 -12.54 -2.15
CA LYS A 245 10.46 -12.80 -0.94
C LYS A 245 10.35 -11.62 0.00
N ARG A 246 10.08 -11.89 1.27
CA ARG A 246 10.11 -10.86 2.30
C ARG A 246 11.55 -10.37 2.49
N PHE A 247 11.75 -9.07 2.45
CA PHE A 247 13.07 -8.46 2.62
C PHE A 247 13.13 -7.43 3.75
N ARG A 248 11.96 -6.98 4.27
CA ARG A 248 11.90 -5.94 5.30
C ARG A 248 10.65 -6.11 6.16
N ARG A 249 10.76 -5.63 7.40
CA ARG A 249 9.66 -5.44 8.34
C ARG A 249 9.72 -4.03 8.90
N VAL A 250 8.57 -3.39 9.04
CA VAL A 250 8.40 -2.10 9.70
C VAL A 250 7.34 -2.26 10.78
N HIS A 251 7.67 -1.89 12.02
CA HIS A 251 6.68 -1.86 13.09
C HIS A 251 5.82 -0.62 12.95
N THR A 252 4.51 -0.79 13.04
CA THR A 252 3.53 0.30 13.04
C THR A 252 2.80 0.32 14.37
N ILE A 253 2.47 1.51 14.83
CA ILE A 253 1.79 1.74 16.10
C ILE A 253 0.57 2.59 15.81
N PHE A 254 -0.59 2.06 16.19
CA PHE A 254 -1.86 2.78 16.15
C PHE A 254 -2.43 2.96 17.55
N HIS A 255 -3.02 4.10 17.79
CA HIS A 255 -3.86 4.33 18.94
C HIS A 255 -5.00 5.27 18.55
N TYR A 256 -6.22 4.83 18.77
CA TYR A 256 -7.41 5.67 18.61
C TYR A 256 -7.77 6.29 19.96
N PHE A 257 -7.96 7.60 19.98
CA PHE A 257 -8.61 8.23 21.12
C PHE A 257 -10.11 8.01 20.94
N LEU A 258 -10.69 7.18 21.80
CA LEU A 258 -12.15 7.07 21.89
C LEU A 258 -12.67 8.45 22.33
N THR A 259 -13.41 9.12 21.47
CA THR A 259 -14.16 10.34 21.78
C THR A 259 -15.39 10.03 22.61
#